data_b5a98485fbca83c76c228618d6081525
#
_entry.id   b5a98485fbca83c76c228618d6081525
#
_cell.length_a   1.000
_cell.length_b   1.000
_cell.length_c   1.000
_cell.angle_alpha   90.00
_cell.angle_beta   90.00
_cell.angle_gamma   90.00
#
_symmetry.space_group_name_H-M   'P 1'
#
loop_
_entity.id
_entity.type
_entity.pdbx_description
1 polymer ?
#
loop_
_entity_poly.entity_id
_entity_poly.type
_entity_poly.pdbx_seq_one_letter_code
_entity_poly.pdbx_strand_id
1 'polypeptide(L)'
;MIFIYNDYGGTHTTSLAAALHLQILKPPSTPLTKEEILAVPFFNKLTKKDFGKLIFHGKDRDGHLVYTLGRKSQKLVVPSLIDFGLLLFEHFQVGERIIFSNTSPTVPISMSLGGFFSRGLKIDSIGVPFLVMGAKKCIHNIYELVENTKQTALTPTQEKIIVLENRQYQK
;
A
#
# COMPACT_ATOMS: atom_id res chain seq x y z
N MET A 1 -14.66 -3.27 -7.38
CA MET A 1 -14.12 -2.20 -6.50
C MET A 1 -12.65 -1.94 -6.85
N ILE A 2 -12.11 -0.80 -6.43
CA ILE A 2 -10.72 -0.41 -6.64
C ILE A 2 -10.08 -0.14 -5.28
N PHE A 3 -9.01 -0.84 -4.93
CA PHE A 3 -8.24 -0.66 -3.70
C PHE A 3 -6.93 0.05 -4.00
N ILE A 4 -6.63 1.13 -3.28
CA ILE A 4 -5.42 1.94 -3.45
C ILE A 4 -4.69 2.05 -2.12
N TYR A 5 -3.66 1.22 -1.93
CA TYR A 5 -2.76 1.33 -0.77
C TYR A 5 -1.78 2.47 -1.00
N ASN A 6 -1.67 3.39 -0.04
CA ASN A 6 -0.82 4.56 -0.21
C ASN A 6 0.07 4.83 1.00
N ASP A 7 1.27 5.32 0.75
CA ASP A 7 2.21 5.82 1.76
C ASP A 7 3.14 6.89 1.16
N TYR A 8 4.23 7.20 1.85
CA TYR A 8 5.24 8.13 1.37
C TYR A 8 5.93 7.60 0.10
N GLY A 9 6.41 6.36 0.11
CA GLY A 9 7.28 5.79 -0.91
C GLY A 9 6.58 5.01 -2.03
N GLY A 10 5.43 4.40 -1.72
CA GLY A 10 4.67 3.56 -2.66
C GLY A 10 5.32 2.21 -2.99
N THR A 11 6.40 1.80 -2.32
CA THR A 11 7.21 0.64 -2.73
C THR A 11 7.56 -0.35 -1.62
N HIS A 12 7.26 -0.08 -0.36
CA HIS A 12 7.56 -1.00 0.74
C HIS A 12 6.30 -1.52 1.41
N THR A 13 5.73 -0.81 2.40
CA THR A 13 4.50 -1.25 3.09
C THR A 13 3.32 -1.38 2.15
N THR A 14 3.19 -0.51 1.16
CA THR A 14 2.17 -0.59 0.11
C THR A 14 2.30 -1.86 -0.74
N SER A 15 3.53 -2.22 -1.16
CA SER A 15 3.76 -3.44 -1.94
C SER A 15 3.47 -4.70 -1.12
N LEU A 16 3.83 -4.71 0.18
CA LEU A 16 3.48 -5.81 1.09
C LEU A 16 1.96 -5.90 1.27
N ALA A 17 1.26 -4.77 1.44
CA ALA A 17 -0.19 -4.73 1.55
C ALA A 17 -0.87 -5.27 0.29
N ALA A 18 -0.44 -4.84 -0.90
CA ALA A 18 -0.95 -5.35 -2.17
C ALA A 18 -0.70 -6.85 -2.33
N ALA A 19 0.49 -7.35 -1.94
CA ALA A 19 0.82 -8.76 -2.02
C ALA A 19 -0.01 -9.63 -1.07
N LEU A 20 -0.30 -9.14 0.15
CA LEU A 20 -1.21 -9.80 1.10
C LEU A 20 -2.65 -9.78 0.57
N HIS A 21 -3.12 -8.64 0.05
CA HIS A 21 -4.45 -8.50 -0.53
C HIS A 21 -4.68 -9.51 -1.66
N LEU A 22 -3.72 -9.62 -2.57
CA LEU A 22 -3.75 -10.51 -3.72
C LEU A 22 -3.39 -11.97 -3.37
N GLN A 23 -3.12 -12.27 -2.11
CA GLN A 23 -2.69 -13.59 -1.62
C GLN A 23 -1.40 -14.12 -2.28
N ILE A 24 -0.56 -13.22 -2.80
CA ILE A 24 0.81 -13.52 -3.25
C ILE A 24 1.68 -13.85 -2.03
N LEU A 25 1.53 -13.08 -0.94
CA LEU A 25 2.01 -13.44 0.39
C LEU A 25 0.88 -14.11 1.18
N LYS A 26 1.23 -15.17 1.90
CA LYS A 26 0.31 -15.83 2.84
C LYS A 26 0.15 -14.99 4.12
N PRO A 27 -0.96 -15.15 4.86
CA PRO A 27 -1.09 -14.61 6.20
C PRO A 27 0.13 -14.95 7.06
N PRO A 28 0.61 -14.04 7.92
CA PRO A 28 1.87 -14.21 8.65
C PRO A 28 1.73 -15.17 9.84
N SER A 29 1.48 -16.46 9.55
CA SER A 29 1.52 -17.54 10.54
C SER A 29 2.95 -17.98 10.89
N THR A 30 3.90 -17.71 10.00
CA THR A 30 5.34 -17.97 10.18
C THR A 30 6.14 -16.71 9.78
N PRO A 31 7.33 -16.49 10.36
CA PRO A 31 8.18 -15.38 9.97
C PRO A 31 8.58 -15.48 8.49
N LEU A 32 8.36 -14.42 7.74
CA LEU A 32 8.75 -14.34 6.33
C LEU A 32 10.26 -14.47 6.17
N THR A 33 10.70 -15.18 5.15
CA THR A 33 12.08 -15.23 4.73
C THR A 33 12.49 -13.95 4.00
N LYS A 34 13.79 -13.71 3.86
CA LYS A 34 14.31 -12.60 3.06
C LYS A 34 13.89 -12.73 1.60
N GLU A 35 13.95 -13.94 1.09
CA GLU A 35 13.64 -14.29 -0.30
C GLU A 35 12.16 -13.99 -0.62
N GLU A 36 11.24 -14.39 0.25
CA GLU A 36 9.81 -14.10 0.11
C GLU A 36 9.54 -12.59 0.08
N ILE A 37 10.18 -11.81 0.97
CA ILE A 37 10.02 -10.36 1.01
C ILE A 37 10.53 -9.71 -0.28
N LEU A 38 11.72 -10.10 -0.75
CA LEU A 38 12.33 -9.52 -1.95
C LEU A 38 11.67 -9.98 -3.25
N ALA A 39 10.96 -11.11 -3.23
CA ALA A 39 10.18 -11.60 -4.36
C ALA A 39 8.85 -10.83 -4.56
N VAL A 40 8.39 -10.09 -3.54
CA VAL A 40 7.15 -9.30 -3.65
C VAL A 40 7.22 -8.33 -4.83
N PRO A 41 6.20 -8.31 -5.71
CA PRO A 41 6.16 -7.38 -6.83
C PRO A 41 6.33 -5.93 -6.37
N PHE A 42 7.16 -5.17 -7.07
CA PHE A 42 7.49 -3.76 -6.81
C PHE A 42 8.13 -3.45 -5.45
N PHE A 43 8.34 -4.43 -4.57
CA PHE A 43 9.03 -4.19 -3.29
C PHE A 43 10.45 -3.68 -3.54
N ASN A 44 10.76 -2.48 -3.05
CA ASN A 44 12.03 -1.77 -3.26
C ASN A 44 12.44 -1.59 -4.74
N LYS A 45 11.48 -1.56 -5.68
CA LYS A 45 11.76 -1.45 -7.12
C LYS A 45 11.32 -0.10 -7.73
N LEU A 46 10.36 0.58 -7.12
CA LEU A 46 9.87 1.86 -7.63
C LEU A 46 10.90 2.99 -7.40
N THR A 47 10.84 3.99 -8.27
CA THR A 47 11.79 5.09 -8.34
C THR A 47 11.12 6.44 -8.11
N LYS A 48 11.91 7.52 -8.11
CA LYS A 48 11.38 8.90 -8.02
C LYS A 48 10.40 9.25 -9.15
N LYS A 49 10.49 8.58 -10.32
CA LYS A 49 9.61 8.79 -11.48
C LYS A 49 8.20 8.20 -11.28
N ASP A 50 8.03 7.34 -10.26
CA ASP A 50 6.80 6.61 -10.01
C ASP A 50 5.95 7.28 -8.92
N PHE A 51 6.45 8.34 -8.29
CA PHE A 51 5.65 9.13 -7.36
C PHE A 51 4.44 9.77 -8.03
N GLY A 52 3.30 9.71 -7.37
CA GLY A 52 2.01 10.22 -7.87
C GLY A 52 1.33 9.33 -8.91
N LYS A 53 1.95 8.20 -9.29
CA LYS A 53 1.35 7.24 -10.22
C LYS A 53 0.63 6.13 -9.46
N LEU A 54 -0.51 5.72 -9.99
CA LEU A 54 -1.20 4.49 -9.58
C LEU A 54 -0.48 3.30 -10.23
N ILE A 55 0.14 2.45 -9.41
CA ILE A 55 0.85 1.25 -9.85
C ILE A 55 -0.09 0.05 -9.70
N PHE A 56 -0.47 -0.56 -10.81
CA PHE A 56 -1.34 -1.72 -10.82
C PHE A 56 -0.59 -2.98 -10.36
N HIS A 57 -1.16 -3.70 -9.39
CA HIS A 57 -0.61 -4.95 -8.85
C HIS A 57 -1.34 -6.20 -9.32
N GLY A 58 -2.61 -6.08 -9.66
CA GLY A 58 -3.42 -7.21 -10.12
C GLY A 58 -4.90 -7.09 -9.75
N LYS A 59 -5.61 -8.19 -9.97
CA LYS A 59 -7.00 -8.37 -9.52
C LYS A 59 -7.02 -9.41 -8.41
N ASP A 60 -7.84 -9.17 -7.39
CA ASP A 60 -8.10 -10.17 -6.36
C ASP A 60 -9.05 -11.27 -6.88
N ARG A 61 -9.40 -12.22 -6.01
CA ARG A 61 -10.27 -13.36 -6.37
C ARG A 61 -11.69 -12.94 -6.75
N ASP A 62 -12.15 -11.78 -6.27
CA ASP A 62 -13.46 -11.22 -6.55
C ASP A 62 -13.44 -10.25 -7.75
N GLY A 63 -12.28 -10.17 -8.45
CA GLY A 63 -12.07 -9.33 -9.61
C GLY A 63 -11.80 -7.86 -9.31
N HIS A 64 -11.60 -7.50 -8.03
CA HIS A 64 -11.32 -6.13 -7.64
C HIS A 64 -9.90 -5.71 -8.00
N LEU A 65 -9.73 -4.46 -8.42
CA LEU A 65 -8.44 -3.93 -8.84
C LEU A 65 -7.61 -3.46 -7.64
N VAL A 66 -6.35 -3.85 -7.58
CA VAL A 66 -5.43 -3.47 -6.50
C VAL A 66 -4.29 -2.62 -7.05
N TYR A 67 -4.15 -1.42 -6.49
CA TYR A 67 -3.11 -0.44 -6.83
C TYR A 67 -2.31 -0.02 -5.61
N THR A 68 -1.11 0.53 -5.86
CA THR A 68 -0.35 1.28 -4.87
C THR A 68 -0.05 2.69 -5.35
N LEU A 69 0.21 3.61 -4.40
CA LEU A 69 0.48 5.02 -4.66
C LEU A 69 1.53 5.55 -3.68
N GLY A 70 2.66 6.01 -4.22
CA GLY A 70 3.64 6.80 -3.47
C GLY A 70 3.34 8.28 -3.60
N ARG A 71 3.01 8.95 -2.48
CA ARG A 71 2.58 10.37 -2.49
C ARG A 71 3.61 11.35 -1.91
N LYS A 72 4.77 10.86 -1.46
CA LYS A 72 5.72 11.64 -0.65
C LYS A 72 5.00 12.26 0.56
N SER A 73 5.40 13.47 0.94
CA SER A 73 4.71 14.29 1.96
C SER A 73 3.62 15.19 1.38
N GLN A 74 3.22 14.98 0.12
CA GLN A 74 2.21 15.81 -0.54
C GLN A 74 0.80 15.47 -0.03
N LYS A 75 0.24 16.39 0.74
CA LYS A 75 -1.06 16.21 1.39
C LYS A 75 -2.24 16.30 0.39
N LEU A 76 -2.04 16.91 -0.77
CA LEU A 76 -3.10 17.13 -1.76
C LEU A 76 -3.31 15.96 -2.71
N VAL A 77 -2.38 15.00 -2.81
CA VAL A 77 -2.48 13.91 -3.80
C VAL A 77 -3.74 13.07 -3.59
N VAL A 78 -4.00 12.60 -2.38
CA VAL A 78 -5.21 11.78 -2.11
C VAL A 78 -6.49 12.62 -2.24
N PRO A 79 -6.61 13.82 -1.63
CA PRO A 79 -7.76 14.69 -1.85
C PRO A 79 -8.04 14.98 -3.33
N SER A 80 -7.04 15.31 -4.13
CA SER A 80 -7.24 15.57 -5.57
C SER A 80 -7.74 14.33 -6.33
N LEU A 81 -7.28 13.13 -5.98
CA LEU A 81 -7.78 11.89 -6.56
C LEU A 81 -9.23 11.60 -6.13
N ILE A 82 -9.60 11.97 -4.90
CA ILE A 82 -10.97 11.85 -4.40
C ILE A 82 -11.87 12.79 -5.21
N ASP A 83 -11.52 14.08 -5.30
CA ASP A 83 -12.32 15.08 -6.02
C ASP A 83 -12.49 14.70 -7.50
N PHE A 84 -11.41 14.24 -8.13
CA PHE A 84 -11.46 13.74 -9.51
C PHE A 84 -12.33 12.49 -9.64
N GLY A 85 -12.23 11.54 -8.70
CA GLY A 85 -13.06 10.35 -8.65
C GLY A 85 -14.55 10.69 -8.49
N LEU A 86 -14.89 11.61 -7.58
CA LEU A 86 -16.28 12.07 -7.39
C LEU A 86 -16.82 12.73 -8.65
N LEU A 87 -16.05 13.57 -9.31
CA LEU A 87 -16.43 14.18 -10.60
C LEU A 87 -16.76 13.11 -11.66
N LEU A 88 -15.96 12.04 -11.73
CA LEU A 88 -16.24 10.93 -12.64
C LEU A 88 -17.52 10.18 -12.28
N PHE A 89 -17.79 9.95 -10.99
CA PHE A 89 -19.04 9.33 -10.54
C PHE A 89 -20.26 10.18 -10.88
N GLU A 90 -20.20 11.50 -10.65
CA GLU A 90 -21.30 12.42 -10.86
C GLU A 90 -21.68 12.57 -12.34
N HIS A 91 -20.67 12.70 -13.21
CA HIS A 91 -20.92 13.02 -14.61
C HIS A 91 -20.92 11.82 -15.56
N PHE A 92 -20.23 10.74 -15.20
CA PHE A 92 -20.09 9.56 -16.09
C PHE A 92 -20.70 8.29 -15.50
N GLN A 93 -21.28 8.35 -14.30
CA GLN A 93 -21.89 7.22 -13.60
C GLN A 93 -20.96 6.00 -13.50
N VAL A 94 -19.65 6.23 -13.38
CA VAL A 94 -18.65 5.17 -13.20
C VAL A 94 -18.92 4.48 -11.86
N GLY A 95 -19.28 3.20 -11.90
CA GLY A 95 -19.91 2.51 -10.78
C GLY A 95 -18.99 1.87 -9.74
N GLU A 96 -17.66 1.94 -9.93
CA GLU A 96 -16.70 1.23 -9.08
C GLU A 96 -16.36 2.03 -7.81
N ARG A 97 -16.69 1.45 -6.63
CA ARG A 97 -16.26 2.02 -5.35
C ARG A 97 -14.74 2.04 -5.25
N ILE A 98 -14.17 3.13 -4.73
CA ILE A 98 -12.72 3.31 -4.53
C ILE A 98 -12.42 3.37 -3.03
N ILE A 99 -11.43 2.59 -2.59
CA ILE A 99 -10.97 2.55 -1.20
C ILE A 99 -9.51 2.98 -1.14
N PHE A 100 -9.22 4.13 -0.53
CA PHE A 100 -7.88 4.56 -0.20
C PHE A 100 -7.51 4.04 1.19
N SER A 101 -6.42 3.30 1.30
CA SER A 101 -5.94 2.74 2.57
C SER A 101 -4.50 3.19 2.81
N ASN A 102 -4.29 4.03 3.84
CA ASN A 102 -2.99 4.58 4.20
C ASN A 102 -2.17 3.55 4.98
N THR A 103 -1.04 3.10 4.43
CA THR A 103 -0.13 2.16 5.09
C THR A 103 0.99 2.84 5.88
N SER A 104 1.10 4.18 5.83
CA SER A 104 2.16 4.93 6.56
C SER A 104 2.23 4.60 8.06
N PRO A 105 1.09 4.40 8.79
CA PRO A 105 1.15 4.08 10.21
C PRO A 105 1.87 2.78 10.54
N THR A 106 1.97 1.84 9.60
CA THR A 106 2.65 0.55 9.82
C THR A 106 4.16 0.61 9.56
N VAL A 107 4.70 1.73 9.06
CA VAL A 107 6.11 1.84 8.67
C VAL A 107 7.04 1.89 9.89
N PRO A 108 7.87 0.87 10.15
CA PRO A 108 8.84 0.92 11.24
C PRO A 108 10.06 1.77 10.87
N ILE A 109 10.75 2.31 11.88
CA ILE A 109 11.96 3.14 11.70
C ILE A 109 13.01 2.41 10.84
N SER A 110 13.22 1.11 11.07
CA SER A 110 14.14 0.30 10.27
C SER A 110 13.82 0.33 8.78
N MET A 111 12.53 0.27 8.39
CA MET A 111 12.13 0.36 6.99
C MET A 111 12.37 1.75 6.41
N SER A 112 12.16 2.81 7.19
CA SER A 112 12.46 4.18 6.78
C SER A 112 13.96 4.37 6.52
N LEU A 113 14.83 3.86 7.42
CA LEU A 113 16.29 3.86 7.23
C LEU A 113 16.67 3.03 6.01
N GLY A 114 16.10 1.83 5.86
CA GLY A 114 16.34 0.97 4.71
C GLY A 114 15.99 1.65 3.39
N GLY A 115 14.83 2.31 3.32
CA GLY A 115 14.40 3.09 2.17
C GLY A 115 15.33 4.27 1.87
N PHE A 116 15.81 4.97 2.90
CA PHE A 116 16.77 6.06 2.75
C PHE A 116 18.10 5.55 2.14
N PHE A 117 18.69 4.48 2.69
CA PHE A 117 19.93 3.93 2.14
C PHE A 117 19.74 3.34 0.74
N SER A 118 18.69 2.53 0.52
CA SER A 118 18.48 1.84 -0.75
C SER A 118 18.00 2.78 -1.86
N ARG A 119 16.91 3.55 -1.61
CA ARG A 119 16.28 4.41 -2.63
C ARG A 119 16.86 5.82 -2.65
N GLY A 120 17.31 6.34 -1.51
CA GLY A 120 17.92 7.66 -1.40
C GLY A 120 19.37 7.66 -1.87
N LEU A 121 20.21 6.86 -1.22
CA LEU A 121 21.65 6.82 -1.44
C LEU A 121 22.11 5.73 -2.43
N LYS A 122 21.20 4.81 -2.84
CA LYS A 122 21.50 3.67 -3.72
C LYS A 122 22.54 2.69 -3.13
N ILE A 123 22.55 2.52 -1.80
CA ILE A 123 23.43 1.60 -1.07
C ILE A 123 22.61 0.40 -0.61
N ASP A 124 22.31 -0.51 -1.52
CA ASP A 124 21.47 -1.69 -1.27
C ASP A 124 22.10 -2.68 -0.28
N SER A 125 23.43 -2.74 -0.18
CA SER A 125 24.14 -3.57 0.79
C SER A 125 23.79 -3.25 2.25
N ILE A 126 23.46 -1.99 2.54
CA ILE A 126 22.98 -1.52 3.85
C ILE A 126 21.45 -1.45 3.87
N GLY A 127 20.84 -0.87 2.83
CA GLY A 127 19.42 -0.61 2.78
C GLY A 127 18.56 -1.87 2.82
N VAL A 128 18.90 -2.88 2.02
CA VAL A 128 18.11 -4.11 1.92
C VAL A 128 18.01 -4.88 3.25
N PRO A 129 19.06 -5.10 4.05
CA PRO A 129 18.94 -5.70 5.38
C PRO A 129 17.95 -4.97 6.29
N PHE A 130 17.99 -3.63 6.33
CA PHE A 130 17.05 -2.81 7.10
C PHE A 130 15.61 -2.93 6.58
N LEU A 131 15.41 -2.99 5.27
CA LEU A 131 14.10 -3.19 4.66
C LEU A 131 13.52 -4.55 5.04
N VAL A 132 14.31 -5.62 4.96
CA VAL A 132 13.89 -6.98 5.33
C VAL A 132 13.54 -7.04 6.82
N MET A 133 14.38 -6.46 7.69
CA MET A 133 14.09 -6.40 9.12
C MET A 133 12.79 -5.62 9.39
N GLY A 134 12.60 -4.50 8.71
CA GLY A 134 11.39 -3.69 8.81
C GLY A 134 10.14 -4.44 8.33
N ALA A 135 10.22 -5.13 7.20
CA ALA A 135 9.13 -5.93 6.66
C ALA A 135 8.70 -7.03 7.65
N LYS A 136 9.66 -7.79 8.20
CA LYS A 136 9.38 -8.81 9.23
C LYS A 136 8.69 -8.22 10.46
N LYS A 137 9.08 -7.01 10.87
CA LYS A 137 8.53 -6.35 12.06
C LYS A 137 7.09 -5.85 11.85
N CYS A 138 6.74 -5.39 10.64
CA CYS A 138 5.44 -4.74 10.39
C CYS A 138 4.43 -5.63 9.66
N ILE A 139 4.83 -6.82 9.17
CA ILE A 139 3.96 -7.64 8.31
C ILE A 139 2.62 -8.01 8.97
N HIS A 140 2.61 -8.27 10.27
CA HIS A 140 1.39 -8.58 10.99
C HIS A 140 0.42 -7.39 11.02
N ASN A 141 0.92 -6.19 11.32
CA ASN A 141 0.11 -4.97 11.31
C ASN A 141 -0.40 -4.64 9.91
N ILE A 142 0.42 -4.91 8.86
CA ILE A 142 -0.03 -4.73 7.48
C ILE A 142 -1.12 -5.75 7.14
N TYR A 143 -1.01 -6.98 7.59
CA TYR A 143 -2.04 -8.00 7.39
C TYR A 143 -3.37 -7.58 8.02
N GLU A 144 -3.37 -7.16 9.29
CA GLU A 144 -4.56 -6.66 9.97
C GLU A 144 -5.16 -5.45 9.26
N LEU A 145 -4.31 -4.51 8.80
CA LEU A 145 -4.72 -3.35 8.02
C LEU A 145 -5.42 -3.77 6.71
N VAL A 146 -4.87 -4.75 5.99
CA VAL A 146 -5.45 -5.26 4.74
C VAL A 146 -6.80 -5.93 5.01
N GLU A 147 -6.89 -6.77 6.03
CA GLU A 147 -8.17 -7.42 6.39
C GLU A 147 -9.22 -6.39 6.80
N ASN A 148 -8.86 -5.40 7.63
CA ASN A 148 -9.77 -4.29 7.97
C ASN A 148 -10.20 -3.50 6.73
N THR A 149 -9.28 -3.24 5.80
CA THR A 149 -9.58 -2.55 4.53
C THR A 149 -10.61 -3.33 3.70
N LYS A 150 -10.45 -4.64 3.58
CA LYS A 150 -11.38 -5.53 2.87
C LYS A 150 -12.75 -5.58 3.58
N GLN A 151 -12.77 -5.71 4.90
CA GLN A 151 -14.00 -5.73 5.68
C GLN A 151 -14.78 -4.42 5.54
N THR A 152 -14.10 -3.26 5.62
CA THR A 152 -14.72 -1.95 5.44
C THR A 152 -15.30 -1.80 4.03
N ALA A 153 -14.63 -2.32 3.02
CA ALA A 153 -15.10 -2.27 1.63
C ALA A 153 -16.40 -3.06 1.42
N LEU A 154 -16.63 -4.13 2.20
CA LEU A 154 -17.83 -4.95 2.15
C LEU A 154 -18.99 -4.35 2.95
N THR A 155 -18.74 -3.38 3.83
CA THR A 155 -19.77 -2.74 4.63
C THR A 155 -20.75 -1.97 3.72
N PRO A 156 -22.06 -2.18 3.84
CA PRO A 156 -23.05 -1.45 3.05
C PRO A 156 -22.96 0.05 3.35
N THR A 157 -22.70 0.85 2.34
CA THR A 157 -22.67 2.31 2.41
C THR A 157 -22.99 2.92 1.05
N GLN A 158 -23.51 4.14 1.04
CA GLN A 158 -23.71 4.93 -0.19
C GLN A 158 -22.44 5.64 -0.63
N GLU A 159 -21.39 5.66 0.20
CA GLU A 159 -20.14 6.31 -0.14
C GLU A 159 -19.47 5.59 -1.32
N LYS A 160 -19.14 6.37 -2.34
CA LYS A 160 -18.43 5.91 -3.53
C LYS A 160 -16.91 5.84 -3.32
N ILE A 161 -16.40 6.69 -2.43
CA ILE A 161 -14.98 6.74 -2.08
C ILE A 161 -14.84 6.67 -0.56
N ILE A 162 -14.03 5.72 -0.08
CA ILE A 162 -13.75 5.52 1.34
C ILE A 162 -12.26 5.79 1.57
N VAL A 163 -11.93 6.52 2.64
CA VAL A 163 -10.55 6.83 3.03
C VAL A 163 -10.27 6.27 4.42
N LEU A 164 -9.29 5.37 4.52
CA LEU A 164 -8.85 4.74 5.76
C LEU A 164 -7.46 5.26 6.13
N GLU A 165 -7.38 6.09 7.16
CA GLU A 165 -6.12 6.63 7.67
C GLU A 165 -5.33 5.62 8.51
N ASN A 166 -6.00 4.59 9.04
CA ASN A 166 -5.38 3.44 9.70
C ASN A 166 -4.50 3.78 10.92
N ARG A 167 -4.80 4.89 11.62
CA ARG A 167 -3.98 5.39 12.75
C ARG A 167 -3.87 4.40 13.90
N GLN A 168 -4.82 3.47 14.06
CA GLN A 168 -4.81 2.41 15.07
C GLN A 168 -3.63 1.43 14.90
N TYR A 169 -2.98 1.39 13.73
CA TYR A 169 -1.80 0.55 13.47
C TYR A 169 -0.47 1.28 13.68
N GLN A 170 -0.50 2.50 14.21
CA GLN A 170 0.70 3.26 14.55
C GLN A 170 1.33 2.67 15.82
N LYS A 171 2.63 2.36 15.75
CA LYS A 171 3.46 1.91 16.89
C LYS A 171 4.39 3.00 17.36
#